data_0799f0d771a563fb0d66de1bf14a236c
#
_entry.id   0799f0d771a563fb0d66de1bf14a236c
#
_cell.length_a   1.000
_cell.length_b   1.000
_cell.length_c   1.000
_cell.angle_alpha   90.00
_cell.angle_beta   90.00
_cell.angle_gamma   90.00
#
_symmetry.space_group_name_H-M   'P 1'
#
loop_
_entity.id
_entity.type
_entity.pdbx_description
1 polymer ?
#
loop_
_entity_poly.entity_id
_entity_poly.type
_entity_poly.pdbx_seq_one_letter_code
_entity_poly.pdbx_strand_id
1 'polypeptide(L)'
;MPVRSANPIRARSLIRDNLEKQAGCLNLIHSRMPNIKVFSGTSHPDLAQRIVDRLGIDLGKVVTKKFSNLETCVEIGESVRGEDVYIVQSGSGEINDNLMELLIMINACKIASASRVTAVIPCFPYARQDKKDKVNAQSRAPISAKLVANMLSVAGADHIITMDLHASQIQGFFDIPVDNLYAEPAVLKWIKENIPEWKNSIIVSPDAGGAKRVTSIADRLNVEFALIHKERKKANEVASMVLVGDVKDKIAILVDDMADTCGTIVHAADRLVEAGATKVYAILTHGIFSGPAISRINNACFEAVVVTNTIPQDGHMRDCPKIQCIDVSMMFAEAVRRTHNGESVSYLFSNVPY
;
A
#
# COMPACT_ATOMS: atom_id res chain seq x y z
N MET A 1 32.44 48.06 31.30
CA MET A 1 32.87 46.68 31.04
C MET A 1 32.73 46.43 29.57
N PRO A 2 33.82 46.08 28.83
CA PRO A 2 33.74 45.92 27.38
C PRO A 2 33.19 44.55 27.01
N VAL A 3 32.25 44.56 26.02
CA VAL A 3 31.69 43.34 25.40
C VAL A 3 32.78 42.67 24.59
N ARG A 4 33.06 41.38 24.94
CA ARG A 4 34.04 40.53 24.20
C ARG A 4 33.47 40.22 22.80
N SER A 5 34.11 40.70 21.76
CA SER A 5 33.83 40.34 20.38
C SER A 5 34.13 38.85 20.15
N ALA A 6 33.16 38.11 19.61
CA ALA A 6 33.36 36.73 19.24
C ALA A 6 34.35 36.63 18.06
N ASN A 7 35.35 35.75 18.24
CA ASN A 7 36.41 35.54 17.28
C ASN A 7 35.92 34.87 15.98
N PRO A 8 35.95 35.53 14.81
CA PRO A 8 35.39 35.06 13.56
C PRO A 8 36.01 33.77 13.00
N ILE A 9 37.24 33.41 13.50
CA ILE A 9 37.96 32.21 13.10
C ILE A 9 37.27 30.96 13.69
N ARG A 10 36.75 31.04 14.93
CA ARG A 10 36.06 29.94 15.59
C ARG A 10 34.68 29.64 14.99
N ALA A 11 34.01 30.65 14.48
CA ALA A 11 32.71 30.47 13.79
C ALA A 11 32.89 29.78 12.43
N ARG A 12 33.98 30.07 11.70
CA ARG A 12 34.24 29.43 10.40
C ARG A 12 34.66 27.94 10.55
N SER A 13 35.37 27.55 11.63
CA SER A 13 35.71 26.15 11.86
C SER A 13 34.47 25.32 12.21
N LEU A 14 33.57 25.82 13.04
CA LEU A 14 32.32 25.15 13.40
C LEU A 14 31.36 24.95 12.22
N ILE A 15 31.33 25.91 11.30
CA ILE A 15 30.53 25.81 10.05
C ILE A 15 31.16 24.76 9.12
N ARG A 16 32.48 24.73 9.01
CA ARG A 16 33.19 23.76 8.18
C ARG A 16 33.05 22.33 8.72
N ASP A 17 33.17 22.12 10.04
CA ASP A 17 32.99 20.83 10.72
C ASP A 17 31.54 20.32 10.60
N ASN A 18 30.53 21.22 10.61
CA ASN A 18 29.15 20.86 10.36
C ASN A 18 28.87 20.51 8.89
N LEU A 19 29.49 21.20 7.94
CA LEU A 19 29.37 20.89 6.50
C LEU A 19 30.09 19.56 6.18
N GLU A 20 31.24 19.28 6.79
CA GLU A 20 31.95 18.01 6.63
C GLU A 20 31.20 16.84 7.29
N LYS A 21 30.53 17.07 8.43
CA LYS A 21 29.62 16.07 9.04
C LYS A 21 28.36 15.86 8.23
N GLN A 22 27.77 16.90 7.63
CA GLN A 22 26.64 16.76 6.71
C GLN A 22 27.05 16.08 5.40
N ALA A 23 28.23 16.40 4.84
CA ALA A 23 28.75 15.71 3.67
C ALA A 23 29.14 14.26 3.98
N GLY A 24 29.68 13.96 5.17
CA GLY A 24 29.94 12.62 5.65
C GLY A 24 28.66 11.80 5.86
N CYS A 25 27.58 12.43 6.36
CA CYS A 25 26.25 11.80 6.45
C CYS A 25 25.62 11.53 5.08
N LEU A 26 25.78 12.46 4.12
CA LEU A 26 25.33 12.27 2.73
C LEU A 26 26.13 11.19 1.99
N ASN A 27 27.42 11.03 2.28
CA ASN A 27 28.25 9.97 1.71
C ASN A 27 27.99 8.59 2.35
N LEU A 28 27.45 8.51 3.55
CA LEU A 28 27.00 7.25 4.17
C LEU A 28 25.69 6.72 3.55
N ILE A 29 24.93 7.58 2.86
CA ILE A 29 23.69 7.18 2.15
C ILE A 29 24.00 6.52 0.79
N HIS A 30 25.23 6.65 0.26
CA HIS A 30 25.66 6.07 -1.01
C HIS A 30 26.54 4.80 -0.83
N SER A 31 26.45 4.06 0.27
CA SER A 31 26.97 2.70 0.27
C SER A 31 26.03 1.86 -0.63
N ARG A 32 26.46 1.62 -1.88
CA ARG A 32 25.79 0.67 -2.76
C ARG A 32 25.58 -0.62 -1.97
N MET A 33 24.32 -1.02 -1.80
CA MET A 33 24.02 -2.33 -1.20
C MET A 33 24.59 -3.40 -2.14
N PRO A 34 25.57 -4.20 -1.69
CA PRO A 34 26.15 -5.22 -2.55
C PRO A 34 25.14 -6.35 -2.75
N ASN A 35 25.17 -6.96 -3.93
CA ASN A 35 24.39 -8.17 -4.26
C ASN A 35 22.86 -8.02 -4.17
N ILE A 36 22.30 -6.85 -4.44
CA ILE A 36 20.86 -6.62 -4.55
C ILE A 36 20.50 -6.24 -5.98
N LYS A 37 19.41 -6.81 -6.48
CA LYS A 37 18.79 -6.46 -7.76
C LYS A 37 17.30 -6.22 -7.57
N VAL A 38 16.80 -5.13 -8.12
CA VAL A 38 15.36 -4.82 -8.12
C VAL A 38 14.88 -4.74 -9.56
N PHE A 39 13.89 -5.55 -9.90
CA PHE A 39 13.24 -5.55 -11.21
C PHE A 39 11.80 -5.02 -11.08
N SER A 40 11.35 -4.31 -12.10
CA SER A 40 9.95 -3.89 -12.22
C SER A 40 9.21 -4.79 -13.19
N GLY A 41 8.05 -5.29 -12.79
CA GLY A 41 7.03 -5.72 -13.74
C GLY A 41 6.33 -4.52 -14.39
N THR A 42 5.39 -4.81 -15.31
CA THR A 42 4.73 -3.78 -16.13
C THR A 42 3.58 -3.06 -15.42
N SER A 43 3.09 -3.57 -14.28
CA SER A 43 1.91 -3.00 -13.59
C SER A 43 2.14 -1.63 -12.97
N HIS A 44 3.36 -1.37 -12.43
CA HIS A 44 3.63 -0.13 -11.70
C HIS A 44 5.11 0.30 -11.75
N PRO A 45 5.64 0.66 -12.93
CA PRO A 45 7.05 1.05 -13.08
C PRO A 45 7.44 2.29 -12.26
N ASP A 46 6.53 3.27 -12.09
CA ASP A 46 6.80 4.47 -11.30
C ASP A 46 7.10 4.13 -9.83
N LEU A 47 6.31 3.25 -9.20
CA LEU A 47 6.57 2.82 -7.82
C LEU A 47 7.91 2.09 -7.70
N ALA A 48 8.22 1.20 -8.65
CA ALA A 48 9.50 0.49 -8.68
C ALA A 48 10.67 1.47 -8.81
N GLN A 49 10.56 2.48 -9.67
CA GLN A 49 11.58 3.52 -9.82
C GLN A 49 11.75 4.32 -8.52
N ARG A 50 10.66 4.77 -7.89
CA ARG A 50 10.71 5.45 -6.59
C ARG A 50 11.37 4.61 -5.50
N ILE A 51 11.14 3.30 -5.49
CA ILE A 51 11.78 2.38 -4.52
C ILE A 51 13.31 2.37 -4.74
N VAL A 52 13.79 2.17 -5.97
CA VAL A 52 15.23 2.10 -6.25
C VAL A 52 15.93 3.44 -6.07
N ASP A 53 15.28 4.56 -6.41
CA ASP A 53 15.80 5.91 -6.16
C ASP A 53 16.10 6.11 -4.66
N ARG A 54 15.22 5.62 -3.80
CA ARG A 54 15.39 5.68 -2.34
C ARG A 54 16.46 4.73 -1.81
N LEU A 55 16.65 3.60 -2.49
CA LEU A 55 17.73 2.65 -2.17
C LEU A 55 19.08 3.10 -2.71
N GLY A 56 19.13 4.10 -3.59
CA GLY A 56 20.36 4.57 -4.26
C GLY A 56 20.94 3.55 -5.24
N ILE A 57 20.10 2.75 -5.89
CA ILE A 57 20.46 1.73 -6.89
C ILE A 57 19.67 1.95 -8.18
N ASP A 58 20.10 1.30 -9.25
CA ASP A 58 19.40 1.31 -10.52
C ASP A 58 18.40 0.14 -10.62
N LEU A 59 17.30 0.34 -11.38
CA LEU A 59 16.42 -0.76 -11.78
C LEU A 59 17.18 -1.76 -12.67
N GLY A 60 16.98 -3.05 -12.38
CA GLY A 60 17.48 -4.12 -13.21
C GLY A 60 16.84 -4.12 -14.59
N LYS A 61 17.59 -4.50 -15.60
CA LYS A 61 17.13 -4.55 -17.00
C LYS A 61 16.25 -5.78 -17.22
N VAL A 62 15.00 -5.54 -17.55
CA VAL A 62 14.03 -6.56 -17.91
C VAL A 62 13.24 -6.09 -19.13
N VAL A 63 12.96 -7.00 -20.05
CA VAL A 63 12.11 -6.75 -21.21
C VAL A 63 10.94 -7.70 -21.15
N THR A 64 9.74 -7.14 -21.08
CA THR A 64 8.48 -7.89 -21.15
C THR A 64 7.77 -7.56 -22.44
N LYS A 65 7.35 -8.58 -23.17
CA LYS A 65 6.61 -8.46 -24.43
C LYS A 65 5.55 -9.55 -24.53
N LYS A 66 4.58 -9.37 -25.42
CA LYS A 66 3.61 -10.40 -25.76
C LYS A 66 3.97 -11.05 -27.11
N PHE A 67 3.83 -12.36 -27.17
CA PHE A 67 3.79 -13.06 -28.45
C PHE A 67 2.46 -12.78 -29.19
N SER A 68 2.36 -13.14 -30.45
CA SER A 68 1.16 -12.95 -31.26
C SER A 68 -0.08 -13.66 -30.71
N ASN A 69 0.11 -14.73 -29.94
CA ASN A 69 -0.94 -15.48 -29.24
C ASN A 69 -1.23 -14.94 -27.84
N LEU A 70 -0.68 -13.75 -27.48
CA LEU A 70 -0.82 -13.06 -26.20
C LEU A 70 -0.11 -13.71 -24.99
N GLU A 71 0.70 -14.74 -25.20
CA GLU A 71 1.57 -15.26 -24.13
C GLU A 71 2.61 -14.22 -23.72
N THR A 72 2.89 -14.16 -22.41
CA THR A 72 3.89 -13.25 -21.84
C THR A 72 5.29 -13.82 -22.02
N CYS A 73 6.18 -13.04 -22.61
CA CYS A 73 7.61 -13.32 -22.72
C CYS A 73 8.38 -12.34 -21.84
N VAL A 74 9.26 -12.86 -20.97
CA VAL A 74 10.12 -12.06 -20.10
C VAL A 74 11.57 -12.41 -20.38
N GLU A 75 12.41 -11.40 -20.57
CA GLU A 75 13.85 -11.52 -20.74
C GLU A 75 14.56 -10.70 -19.67
N ILE A 76 15.28 -11.34 -18.75
CA ILE A 76 16.12 -10.68 -17.75
C ILE A 76 17.44 -10.30 -18.42
N GLY A 77 17.73 -9.01 -18.50
CA GLY A 77 18.86 -8.45 -19.27
C GLY A 77 20.20 -8.38 -18.51
N GLU A 78 20.28 -8.99 -17.31
CA GLU A 78 21.49 -8.98 -16.48
C GLU A 78 21.63 -10.26 -15.67
N SER A 79 22.86 -10.52 -15.17
CA SER A 79 23.11 -11.66 -14.30
C SER A 79 22.47 -11.46 -12.95
N VAL A 80 21.76 -12.48 -12.47
CA VAL A 80 21.16 -12.54 -11.11
C VAL A 80 21.81 -13.63 -10.26
N ARG A 81 22.85 -14.27 -10.77
CA ARG A 81 23.52 -15.38 -10.06
C ARG A 81 24.09 -14.92 -8.72
N GLY A 82 23.63 -15.55 -7.63
CA GLY A 82 24.04 -15.22 -6.29
C GLY A 82 23.49 -13.91 -5.72
N GLU A 83 22.66 -13.18 -6.51
CA GLU A 83 22.06 -11.92 -6.10
C GLU A 83 20.82 -12.13 -5.22
N ASP A 84 20.54 -11.16 -4.36
CA ASP A 84 19.25 -11.00 -3.64
C ASP A 84 18.31 -10.19 -4.54
N VAL A 85 17.31 -10.86 -5.10
CA VAL A 85 16.45 -10.31 -6.15
C VAL A 85 15.10 -9.92 -5.57
N TYR A 86 14.66 -8.70 -5.87
CA TYR A 86 13.33 -8.17 -5.56
C TYR A 86 12.59 -7.88 -6.87
N ILE A 87 11.36 -8.34 -6.98
CA ILE A 87 10.51 -8.13 -8.16
C ILE A 87 9.27 -7.36 -7.71
N VAL A 88 9.12 -6.11 -8.20
CA VAL A 88 7.98 -5.25 -7.88
C VAL A 88 6.90 -5.43 -8.93
N GLN A 89 5.76 -5.97 -8.53
CA GLN A 89 4.59 -6.17 -9.40
C GLN A 89 3.29 -6.05 -8.60
N SER A 90 2.45 -5.09 -8.93
CA SER A 90 1.17 -4.88 -8.26
C SER A 90 0.04 -5.66 -8.94
N GLY A 91 -0.92 -6.15 -8.17
CA GLY A 91 -2.12 -6.84 -8.66
C GLY A 91 -3.19 -5.85 -9.14
N SER A 92 -2.88 -5.04 -10.17
CA SER A 92 -3.76 -3.99 -10.71
C SER A 92 -3.79 -4.02 -12.24
N GLY A 93 -4.77 -3.37 -12.86
CA GLY A 93 -4.93 -3.32 -14.31
C GLY A 93 -5.21 -4.71 -14.89
N GLU A 94 -4.34 -5.18 -15.77
CA GLU A 94 -4.43 -6.53 -16.38
C GLU A 94 -3.95 -7.60 -15.38
N ILE A 95 -4.76 -7.85 -14.34
CA ILE A 95 -4.38 -8.64 -13.15
C ILE A 95 -3.80 -10.00 -13.50
N ASN A 96 -4.42 -10.74 -14.45
CA ASN A 96 -3.99 -12.08 -14.82
C ASN A 96 -2.66 -12.07 -15.59
N ASP A 97 -2.47 -11.11 -16.46
CA ASP A 97 -1.23 -10.93 -17.20
C ASP A 97 -0.10 -10.54 -16.26
N ASN A 98 -0.36 -9.60 -15.35
CA ASN A 98 0.60 -9.16 -14.35
C ASN A 98 0.98 -10.27 -13.37
N LEU A 99 0.02 -11.12 -12.97
CA LEU A 99 0.31 -12.28 -12.14
C LEU A 99 1.19 -13.28 -12.90
N MET A 100 0.86 -13.62 -14.15
CA MET A 100 1.65 -14.55 -14.94
C MET A 100 3.05 -14.00 -15.22
N GLU A 101 3.18 -12.71 -15.52
CA GLU A 101 4.47 -12.03 -15.68
C GLU A 101 5.33 -12.17 -14.43
N LEU A 102 4.75 -11.91 -13.24
CA LEU A 102 5.46 -12.07 -11.95
C LEU A 102 5.96 -13.50 -11.75
N LEU A 103 5.12 -14.50 -12.02
CA LEU A 103 5.49 -15.91 -11.88
C LEU A 103 6.65 -16.28 -12.81
N ILE A 104 6.64 -15.80 -14.06
CA ILE A 104 7.71 -16.03 -15.04
C ILE A 104 9.00 -15.35 -14.59
N MET A 105 8.93 -14.10 -14.11
CA MET A 105 10.09 -13.37 -13.60
C MET A 105 10.73 -14.09 -12.39
N ILE A 106 9.93 -14.54 -11.43
CA ILE A 106 10.39 -15.30 -10.27
C ILE A 106 11.11 -16.56 -10.74
N ASN A 107 10.47 -17.34 -11.61
CA ASN A 107 11.03 -18.60 -12.13
C ASN A 107 12.33 -18.37 -12.92
N ALA A 108 12.38 -17.34 -13.76
CA ALA A 108 13.59 -16.98 -14.50
C ALA A 108 14.77 -16.68 -13.56
N CYS A 109 14.56 -15.90 -12.51
CA CYS A 109 15.59 -15.57 -11.53
C CYS A 109 16.05 -16.81 -10.73
N LYS A 110 15.13 -17.70 -10.34
CA LYS A 110 15.48 -18.95 -9.64
C LYS A 110 16.29 -19.90 -10.51
N ILE A 111 15.91 -20.12 -11.77
CA ILE A 111 16.65 -20.97 -12.71
C ILE A 111 18.04 -20.38 -12.99
N ALA A 112 18.17 -19.04 -13.01
CA ALA A 112 19.44 -18.34 -13.17
C ALA A 112 20.29 -18.32 -11.88
N SER A 113 19.90 -19.05 -10.84
CA SER A 113 20.64 -19.21 -9.57
C SER A 113 20.70 -17.92 -8.75
N ALA A 114 19.64 -17.11 -8.69
CA ALA A 114 19.50 -16.07 -7.69
C ALA A 114 19.60 -16.69 -6.27
N SER A 115 20.24 -16.00 -5.34
CA SER A 115 20.38 -16.45 -3.96
C SER A 115 19.03 -16.49 -3.24
N ARG A 116 18.27 -15.42 -3.39
CA ARG A 116 16.89 -15.25 -2.87
C ARG A 116 16.06 -14.49 -3.88
N VAL A 117 14.78 -14.82 -4.02
CA VAL A 117 13.82 -14.07 -4.83
C VAL A 117 12.65 -13.64 -3.96
N THR A 118 12.51 -12.34 -3.76
CA THR A 118 11.43 -11.72 -3.00
C THR A 118 10.43 -11.06 -3.95
N ALA A 119 9.17 -11.45 -3.89
CA ALA A 119 8.10 -10.78 -4.62
C ALA A 119 7.55 -9.62 -3.78
N VAL A 120 7.68 -8.40 -4.29
CA VAL A 120 7.10 -7.18 -3.72
C VAL A 120 5.80 -6.90 -4.45
N ILE A 121 4.68 -7.16 -3.77
CA ILE A 121 3.33 -7.12 -4.35
C ILE A 121 2.52 -6.06 -3.59
N PRO A 122 2.59 -4.76 -3.99
CA PRO A 122 1.94 -3.67 -3.27
C PRO A 122 0.45 -3.89 -3.05
N CYS A 123 -0.29 -4.31 -4.08
CA CYS A 123 -1.67 -4.75 -3.99
C CYS A 123 -1.75 -6.23 -4.36
N PHE A 124 -2.16 -7.09 -3.41
CA PHE A 124 -2.20 -8.54 -3.62
C PHE A 124 -3.42 -8.94 -4.46
N PRO A 125 -3.23 -9.65 -5.58
CA PRO A 125 -4.34 -10.06 -6.44
C PRO A 125 -5.16 -11.18 -5.79
N TYR A 126 -6.47 -11.26 -6.13
CA TYR A 126 -7.41 -12.26 -5.61
C TYR A 126 -7.60 -12.28 -4.08
N ALA A 127 -7.14 -11.25 -3.36
CA ALA A 127 -7.21 -11.18 -1.90
C ALA A 127 -8.64 -11.24 -1.33
N ARG A 128 -9.66 -10.81 -2.08
CA ARG A 128 -11.07 -10.85 -1.65
C ARG A 128 -11.69 -12.26 -1.62
N GLN A 129 -11.00 -13.25 -2.18
CA GLN A 129 -11.43 -14.67 -2.18
C GLN A 129 -10.59 -15.47 -1.18
N ASP A 130 -10.63 -15.03 0.08
CA ASP A 130 -9.86 -15.55 1.21
C ASP A 130 -10.57 -16.66 2.00
N LYS A 131 -11.90 -16.79 1.79
CA LYS A 131 -12.76 -17.76 2.50
C LYS A 131 -13.90 -18.23 1.62
N LYS A 132 -14.54 -19.33 2.01
CA LYS A 132 -15.76 -19.81 1.35
C LYS A 132 -16.95 -18.96 1.81
N ASP A 133 -17.64 -18.34 0.87
CA ASP A 133 -18.87 -17.61 1.17
C ASP A 133 -19.98 -18.58 1.62
N LYS A 134 -20.60 -18.26 2.77
CA LYS A 134 -21.67 -19.07 3.36
C LYS A 134 -23.01 -18.97 2.64
N VAL A 135 -23.12 -18.23 1.54
CA VAL A 135 -24.39 -17.84 0.92
C VAL A 135 -25.19 -19.03 0.38
N ASN A 136 -24.55 -20.16 0.06
CA ASN A 136 -25.22 -21.41 -0.22
C ASN A 136 -24.35 -22.59 0.27
N ALA A 137 -24.87 -23.40 1.18
CA ALA A 137 -24.22 -24.62 1.66
C ALA A 137 -23.83 -25.61 0.53
N GLN A 138 -24.30 -25.36 -0.69
CA GLN A 138 -24.05 -26.16 -1.90
C GLN A 138 -22.98 -25.55 -2.83
N SER A 139 -22.52 -24.29 -2.63
CA SER A 139 -21.52 -23.68 -3.51
C SER A 139 -20.12 -24.18 -3.14
N ARG A 140 -19.45 -24.81 -4.11
CA ARG A 140 -18.06 -25.25 -4.01
C ARG A 140 -17.12 -24.09 -4.42
N ALA A 141 -17.28 -22.89 -3.83
CA ALA A 141 -16.45 -21.73 -4.15
C ALA A 141 -14.98 -22.03 -3.77
N PRO A 142 -14.02 -21.76 -4.67
CA PRO A 142 -12.59 -21.91 -4.37
C PRO A 142 -12.11 -20.77 -3.45
N ILE A 143 -10.97 -20.98 -2.80
CA ILE A 143 -10.21 -19.94 -2.10
C ILE A 143 -9.07 -19.51 -3.02
N SER A 144 -9.34 -18.54 -3.92
CA SER A 144 -8.38 -18.17 -4.97
C SER A 144 -7.12 -17.48 -4.41
N ALA A 145 -7.21 -16.83 -3.25
CA ALA A 145 -6.02 -16.28 -2.58
C ALA A 145 -5.01 -17.39 -2.22
N LYS A 146 -5.47 -18.58 -1.78
CA LYS A 146 -4.59 -19.74 -1.53
C LYS A 146 -3.97 -20.28 -2.83
N LEU A 147 -4.73 -20.29 -3.92
CA LEU A 147 -4.20 -20.70 -5.22
C LEU A 147 -3.04 -19.78 -5.64
N VAL A 148 -3.21 -18.47 -5.55
CA VAL A 148 -2.16 -17.49 -5.88
C VAL A 148 -0.94 -17.66 -4.98
N ALA A 149 -1.14 -17.86 -3.67
CA ALA A 149 -0.04 -18.12 -2.74
C ALA A 149 0.76 -19.37 -3.13
N ASN A 150 0.09 -20.46 -3.50
CA ASN A 150 0.74 -21.68 -3.98
C ASN A 150 1.50 -21.45 -5.29
N MET A 151 0.92 -20.71 -6.24
CA MET A 151 1.57 -20.40 -7.52
C MET A 151 2.88 -19.63 -7.32
N LEU A 152 2.88 -18.61 -6.44
CA LEU A 152 4.08 -17.84 -6.10
C LEU A 152 5.17 -18.72 -5.46
N SER A 153 4.80 -19.58 -4.52
CA SER A 153 5.74 -20.50 -3.88
C SER A 153 6.32 -21.52 -4.86
N VAL A 154 5.49 -22.11 -5.73
CA VAL A 154 5.93 -23.07 -6.76
C VAL A 154 6.79 -22.41 -7.83
N ALA A 155 6.50 -21.15 -8.20
CA ALA A 155 7.34 -20.40 -9.12
C ALA A 155 8.77 -20.17 -8.57
N GLY A 156 8.93 -20.24 -7.23
CA GLY A 156 10.22 -20.14 -6.57
C GLY A 156 10.43 -18.88 -5.74
N ALA A 157 9.36 -18.16 -5.37
CA ALA A 157 9.48 -17.07 -4.40
C ALA A 157 9.96 -17.62 -3.06
N ASP A 158 10.95 -16.94 -2.46
CA ASP A 158 11.47 -17.27 -1.14
C ASP A 158 10.85 -16.39 -0.04
N HIS A 159 10.30 -15.24 -0.43
CA HIS A 159 9.73 -14.24 0.49
C HIS A 159 8.72 -13.36 -0.24
N ILE A 160 7.70 -12.88 0.47
CA ILE A 160 6.69 -11.97 -0.03
C ILE A 160 6.68 -10.69 0.81
N ILE A 161 6.66 -9.52 0.16
CA ILE A 161 6.38 -8.23 0.78
C ILE A 161 5.11 -7.68 0.15
N THR A 162 4.12 -7.35 0.95
CA THR A 162 2.84 -6.80 0.49
C THR A 162 2.34 -5.74 1.46
N MET A 163 1.25 -5.03 1.12
CA MET A 163 0.67 -4.00 1.99
C MET A 163 -0.83 -4.24 2.17
N ASP A 164 -1.31 -4.09 3.42
CA ASP A 164 -2.71 -4.14 3.81
C ASP A 164 -3.53 -5.24 3.10
N LEU A 165 -3.14 -6.49 3.31
CA LEU A 165 -3.92 -7.64 2.83
C LEU A 165 -5.39 -7.50 3.29
N HIS A 166 -6.33 -7.74 2.36
CA HIS A 166 -7.77 -7.72 2.64
C HIS A 166 -8.14 -8.53 3.88
N ALA A 167 -7.51 -9.68 4.05
CA ALA A 167 -7.58 -10.49 5.25
C ALA A 167 -6.16 -10.88 5.68
N SER A 168 -5.76 -10.51 6.91
CA SER A 168 -4.41 -10.81 7.44
C SER A 168 -4.12 -12.32 7.46
N GLN A 169 -5.15 -13.16 7.52
CA GLN A 169 -5.04 -14.62 7.49
C GLN A 169 -4.45 -15.16 6.18
N ILE A 170 -4.47 -14.38 5.08
CA ILE A 170 -3.83 -14.76 3.81
C ILE A 170 -2.34 -15.03 4.00
N GLN A 171 -1.67 -14.39 4.95
CA GLN A 171 -0.28 -14.69 5.30
C GLN A 171 -0.10 -16.19 5.66
N GLY A 172 -1.08 -16.79 6.33
CA GLY A 172 -1.07 -18.22 6.67
C GLY A 172 -1.32 -19.16 5.48
N PHE A 173 -1.56 -18.65 4.27
CA PHE A 173 -1.65 -19.47 3.07
C PHE A 173 -0.29 -19.78 2.45
N PHE A 174 0.75 -19.08 2.87
CA PHE A 174 2.11 -19.27 2.39
C PHE A 174 2.89 -20.21 3.31
N ASP A 175 3.73 -21.03 2.69
CA ASP A 175 4.74 -21.84 3.39
C ASP A 175 6.10 -21.12 3.44
N ILE A 176 6.16 -19.89 2.90
CA ILE A 176 7.31 -18.98 2.89
C ILE A 176 7.00 -17.73 3.73
N PRO A 177 8.02 -17.01 4.21
CA PRO A 177 7.80 -15.75 4.96
C PRO A 177 7.02 -14.71 4.18
N VAL A 178 6.14 -13.98 4.89
CA VAL A 178 5.35 -12.88 4.34
C VAL A 178 5.41 -11.69 5.28
N ASP A 179 5.89 -10.56 4.77
CA ASP A 179 5.80 -9.26 5.43
C ASP A 179 4.60 -8.49 4.88
N ASN A 180 3.53 -8.43 5.68
CA ASN A 180 2.38 -7.59 5.38
C ASN A 180 2.57 -6.23 6.03
N LEU A 181 2.98 -5.24 5.25
CA LEU A 181 3.11 -3.84 5.70
C LEU A 181 1.73 -3.23 5.90
N TYR A 182 1.66 -2.17 6.71
CA TYR A 182 0.43 -1.43 6.96
C TYR A 182 0.59 0.02 6.50
N ALA A 183 -0.36 0.54 5.73
CA ALA A 183 -0.39 1.95 5.35
C ALA A 183 -0.77 2.87 6.52
N GLU A 184 -1.26 2.31 7.63
CA GLU A 184 -1.73 3.03 8.81
C GLU A 184 -0.79 4.16 9.28
N PRO A 185 0.55 3.98 9.42
CA PRO A 185 1.43 5.08 9.82
C PRO A 185 1.41 6.26 8.84
N ALA A 186 1.38 5.97 7.52
CA ALA A 186 1.31 7.00 6.49
C ALA A 186 -0.06 7.70 6.47
N VAL A 187 -1.14 6.95 6.70
CA VAL A 187 -2.51 7.47 6.84
C VAL A 187 -2.61 8.42 8.04
N LEU A 188 -2.07 8.03 9.19
CA LEU A 188 -2.04 8.87 10.39
C LEU A 188 -1.28 10.18 10.18
N LYS A 189 -0.14 10.10 9.48
CA LYS A 189 0.63 11.28 9.10
C LYS A 189 -0.19 12.19 8.20
N TRP A 190 -0.79 11.63 7.14
CA TRP A 190 -1.61 12.40 6.19
C TRP A 190 -2.79 13.10 6.89
N ILE A 191 -3.53 12.41 7.78
CA ILE A 191 -4.64 12.99 8.53
C ILE A 191 -4.18 14.22 9.32
N LYS A 192 -3.08 14.10 10.06
CA LYS A 192 -2.55 15.19 10.91
C LYS A 192 -2.05 16.39 10.10
N GLU A 193 -1.54 16.16 8.89
CA GLU A 193 -0.97 17.20 8.03
C GLU A 193 -2.02 17.89 7.15
N ASN A 194 -3.09 17.19 6.74
CA ASN A 194 -4.02 17.67 5.71
C ASN A 194 -5.44 17.97 6.23
N ILE A 195 -5.81 17.50 7.42
CA ILE A 195 -7.11 17.82 8.03
C ILE A 195 -6.89 18.75 9.21
N PRO A 196 -7.14 20.08 9.07
CA PRO A 196 -6.81 21.06 10.13
C PRO A 196 -7.45 20.75 11.48
N GLU A 197 -8.70 20.30 11.46
CA GLU A 197 -9.49 20.01 12.67
C GLU A 197 -9.56 18.50 12.97
N TRP A 198 -8.53 17.73 12.65
CA TRP A 198 -8.54 16.28 12.81
C TRP A 198 -8.85 15.79 14.22
N LYS A 199 -8.61 16.62 15.25
CA LYS A 199 -8.96 16.30 16.64
C LYS A 199 -10.48 16.24 16.88
N ASN A 200 -11.28 16.90 16.05
CA ASN A 200 -12.74 16.83 16.04
C ASN A 200 -13.23 15.83 14.97
N SER A 201 -12.46 14.79 14.69
CA SER A 201 -12.86 13.75 13.75
C SER A 201 -13.36 12.50 14.44
N ILE A 202 -14.07 11.68 13.69
CA ILE A 202 -14.48 10.33 14.05
C ILE A 202 -14.06 9.38 12.94
N ILE A 203 -13.40 8.28 13.29
CA ILE A 203 -12.97 7.27 12.33
C ILE A 203 -14.09 6.27 12.12
N VAL A 204 -14.46 6.02 10.87
CA VAL A 204 -15.65 5.23 10.54
C VAL A 204 -15.27 4.02 9.67
N SER A 205 -15.74 2.83 10.06
CA SER A 205 -15.67 1.66 9.19
C SER A 205 -16.94 1.55 8.34
N PRO A 206 -16.83 1.35 7.01
CA PRO A 206 -17.99 1.15 6.14
C PRO A 206 -18.66 -0.22 6.29
N ASP A 207 -18.02 -1.13 7.04
CA ASP A 207 -18.58 -2.44 7.39
C ASP A 207 -17.97 -3.01 8.69
N ALA A 208 -18.52 -4.13 9.16
CA ALA A 208 -18.05 -4.77 10.39
C ALA A 208 -16.63 -5.40 10.25
N GLY A 209 -16.18 -5.69 9.04
CA GLY A 209 -14.86 -6.31 8.79
C GLY A 209 -13.69 -5.35 9.08
N GLY A 210 -13.89 -4.06 8.86
CA GLY A 210 -12.89 -3.02 9.10
C GLY A 210 -12.76 -2.53 10.54
N ALA A 211 -13.57 -3.06 11.47
CA ALA A 211 -13.63 -2.57 12.86
C ALA A 211 -12.25 -2.49 13.54
N LYS A 212 -11.43 -3.53 13.40
CA LYS A 212 -10.09 -3.58 14.02
C LYS A 212 -9.16 -2.47 13.49
N ARG A 213 -9.19 -2.20 12.17
CA ARG A 213 -8.39 -1.14 11.54
C ARG A 213 -8.82 0.24 12.05
N VAL A 214 -10.13 0.48 12.06
CA VAL A 214 -10.70 1.76 12.51
C VAL A 214 -10.40 2.02 13.98
N THR A 215 -10.53 1.02 14.86
CA THR A 215 -10.19 1.16 16.28
C THR A 215 -8.70 1.48 16.47
N SER A 216 -7.79 0.80 15.74
CA SER A 216 -6.36 1.08 15.82
C SER A 216 -6.04 2.54 15.46
N ILE A 217 -6.59 3.04 14.36
CA ILE A 217 -6.37 4.44 13.91
C ILE A 217 -6.97 5.43 14.92
N ALA A 218 -8.19 5.18 15.41
CA ALA A 218 -8.85 6.04 16.37
C ALA A 218 -8.07 6.13 17.69
N ASP A 219 -7.58 5.00 18.22
CA ASP A 219 -6.76 4.96 19.42
C ASP A 219 -5.45 5.76 19.25
N ARG A 220 -4.78 5.61 18.10
CA ARG A 220 -3.52 6.34 17.82
C ARG A 220 -3.71 7.83 17.57
N LEU A 221 -4.90 8.26 17.17
CA LEU A 221 -5.28 9.68 17.05
C LEU A 221 -5.92 10.21 18.33
N ASN A 222 -6.30 9.34 19.26
CA ASN A 222 -7.10 9.68 20.44
C ASN A 222 -8.41 10.38 20.06
N VAL A 223 -9.15 9.79 19.14
CA VAL A 223 -10.48 10.23 18.67
C VAL A 223 -11.47 9.07 18.76
N GLU A 224 -12.75 9.38 18.61
CA GLU A 224 -13.81 8.37 18.62
C GLU A 224 -13.86 7.56 17.31
N PHE A 225 -14.56 6.43 17.35
CA PHE A 225 -14.84 5.62 16.15
C PHE A 225 -16.33 5.28 16.04
N ALA A 226 -16.75 5.00 14.82
CA ALA A 226 -18.09 4.52 14.49
C ALA A 226 -18.04 3.38 13.48
N LEU A 227 -19.11 2.61 13.42
CA LEU A 227 -19.25 1.48 12.49
C LEU A 227 -20.54 1.60 11.70
N ILE A 228 -20.51 1.29 10.43
CA ILE A 228 -21.69 1.14 9.59
C ILE A 228 -21.94 -0.35 9.39
N HIS A 229 -23.07 -0.84 9.91
CA HIS A 229 -23.47 -2.24 9.77
C HIS A 229 -24.50 -2.40 8.65
N LYS A 230 -24.27 -3.36 7.75
CA LYS A 230 -25.21 -3.72 6.68
C LYS A 230 -26.18 -4.79 7.17
N GLU A 231 -27.43 -4.45 7.42
CA GLU A 231 -28.48 -5.42 7.67
C GLU A 231 -29.10 -5.94 6.36
N ARG A 232 -28.94 -7.22 6.08
CA ARG A 232 -29.67 -7.91 5.00
C ARG A 232 -30.94 -8.53 5.60
N LYS A 233 -32.07 -7.82 5.57
CA LYS A 233 -33.34 -8.31 6.15
C LYS A 233 -34.01 -9.43 5.36
N LYS A 234 -33.86 -9.50 4.02
CA LYS A 234 -34.31 -10.60 3.13
C LYS A 234 -33.58 -10.55 1.78
N ALA A 235 -33.56 -11.68 1.05
CA ALA A 235 -33.12 -11.72 -0.34
C ALA A 235 -34.10 -10.90 -1.20
N ASN A 236 -33.75 -9.73 -1.68
CA ASN A 236 -34.47 -8.74 -2.48
C ASN A 236 -34.92 -7.44 -1.75
N GLU A 237 -34.61 -7.22 -0.48
CA GLU A 237 -34.80 -5.91 0.15
C GLU A 237 -33.48 -5.11 0.12
N VAL A 238 -33.60 -3.79 -0.07
CA VAL A 238 -32.46 -2.87 -0.01
C VAL A 238 -31.80 -3.00 1.38
N ALA A 239 -30.53 -3.37 1.42
CA ALA A 239 -29.80 -3.52 2.67
C ALA A 239 -29.82 -2.18 3.44
N SER A 240 -30.44 -2.15 4.61
CA SER A 240 -30.36 -0.97 5.47
C SER A 240 -28.96 -0.86 6.06
N MET A 241 -28.40 0.34 6.03
CA MET A 241 -27.14 0.66 6.71
C MET A 241 -27.46 1.29 8.06
N VAL A 242 -27.06 0.66 9.14
CA VAL A 242 -27.22 1.16 10.50
C VAL A 242 -25.89 1.73 10.97
N LEU A 243 -25.89 3.02 11.31
CA LEU A 243 -24.74 3.68 11.90
C LEU A 243 -24.74 3.43 13.42
N VAL A 244 -23.60 2.96 13.95
CA VAL A 244 -23.37 2.78 15.38
C VAL A 244 -22.25 3.76 15.79
N GLY A 245 -22.57 4.72 16.61
CA GLY A 245 -21.70 5.83 17.03
C GLY A 245 -22.34 7.19 16.72
N ASP A 246 -21.84 8.26 17.35
CA ASP A 246 -22.33 9.62 17.16
C ASP A 246 -21.36 10.43 16.30
N VAL A 247 -21.82 10.80 15.08
CA VAL A 247 -21.02 11.55 14.09
C VAL A 247 -21.46 13.01 13.98
N LYS A 248 -22.46 13.43 14.76
CA LYS A 248 -23.02 14.77 14.68
C LYS A 248 -21.94 15.83 14.99
N ASP A 249 -21.89 16.85 14.18
CA ASP A 249 -20.95 17.99 14.27
C ASP A 249 -19.46 17.59 14.22
N LYS A 250 -19.14 16.37 13.73
CA LYS A 250 -17.77 15.85 13.59
C LYS A 250 -17.36 15.71 12.12
N ILE A 251 -16.06 15.66 11.90
CA ILE A 251 -15.47 15.29 10.62
C ILE A 251 -15.42 13.76 10.55
N ALA A 252 -16.17 13.14 9.65
CA ALA A 252 -16.18 11.70 9.47
C ALA A 252 -15.07 11.27 8.50
N ILE A 253 -14.22 10.34 8.92
CA ILE A 253 -13.15 9.76 8.12
C ILE A 253 -13.45 8.27 7.93
N LEU A 254 -13.95 7.91 6.74
CA LEU A 254 -14.15 6.52 6.33
C LEU A 254 -12.80 5.86 6.06
N VAL A 255 -12.54 4.71 6.67
CA VAL A 255 -11.29 3.96 6.44
C VAL A 255 -11.59 2.52 6.07
N ASP A 256 -10.97 2.06 4.96
CA ASP A 256 -11.05 0.68 4.50
C ASP A 256 -9.73 0.25 3.82
N ASP A 257 -9.62 -1.03 3.44
CA ASP A 257 -8.43 -1.53 2.73
C ASP A 257 -8.47 -1.18 1.23
N MET A 258 -9.63 -1.23 0.59
CA MET A 258 -9.71 -0.99 -0.85
C MET A 258 -11.01 -0.28 -1.27
N ALA A 259 -10.91 0.47 -2.36
CA ALA A 259 -12.02 1.04 -3.10
C ALA A 259 -12.05 0.46 -4.52
N ASP A 260 -13.07 -0.32 -4.83
CA ASP A 260 -13.27 -0.89 -6.18
C ASP A 260 -14.33 -0.07 -6.93
N THR A 261 -15.58 -0.46 -6.92
CA THR A 261 -16.68 0.27 -7.59
C THR A 261 -17.21 1.47 -6.82
N CYS A 262 -16.74 1.69 -5.61
CA CYS A 262 -17.09 2.78 -4.68
C CYS A 262 -18.57 2.88 -4.25
N GLY A 263 -19.43 1.91 -4.61
CA GLY A 263 -20.82 1.94 -4.18
C GLY A 263 -21.00 1.95 -2.67
N THR A 264 -20.25 1.10 -1.95
CA THR A 264 -20.34 0.99 -0.49
C THR A 264 -19.91 2.27 0.21
N ILE A 265 -18.76 2.85 -0.19
CA ILE A 265 -18.21 4.05 0.48
C ILE A 265 -19.07 5.28 0.21
N VAL A 266 -19.69 5.39 -0.99
CA VAL A 266 -20.61 6.50 -1.32
C VAL A 266 -21.88 6.41 -0.48
N HIS A 267 -22.52 5.25 -0.42
CA HIS A 267 -23.68 5.07 0.47
C HIS A 267 -23.36 5.29 1.95
N ALA A 268 -22.15 4.89 2.38
CA ALA A 268 -21.69 5.17 3.74
C ALA A 268 -21.54 6.69 3.97
N ALA A 269 -20.98 7.42 3.01
CA ALA A 269 -20.82 8.87 3.10
C ALA A 269 -22.16 9.59 3.17
N ASP A 270 -23.15 9.21 2.34
CA ASP A 270 -24.50 9.76 2.38
C ASP A 270 -25.13 9.58 3.76
N ARG A 271 -25.01 8.39 4.36
CA ARG A 271 -25.50 8.11 5.72
C ARG A 271 -24.83 8.95 6.80
N LEU A 272 -23.53 9.23 6.66
CA LEU A 272 -22.80 10.08 7.60
C LEU A 272 -23.27 11.54 7.54
N VAL A 273 -23.51 12.05 6.32
CA VAL A 273 -24.08 13.40 6.13
C VAL A 273 -25.50 13.48 6.69
N GLU A 274 -26.36 12.50 6.40
CA GLU A 274 -27.72 12.41 6.96
C GLU A 274 -27.72 12.38 8.50
N ALA A 275 -26.67 11.77 9.10
CA ALA A 275 -26.50 11.71 10.56
C ALA A 275 -25.84 12.98 11.14
N GLY A 276 -25.55 13.99 10.34
CA GLY A 276 -25.08 15.30 10.80
C GLY A 276 -23.55 15.47 10.82
N ALA A 277 -22.78 14.62 10.10
CA ALA A 277 -21.36 14.84 9.91
C ALA A 277 -21.13 16.15 9.11
N THR A 278 -20.15 16.95 9.54
CA THR A 278 -19.85 18.25 8.91
C THR A 278 -19.07 18.11 7.61
N LYS A 279 -18.15 17.16 7.54
CA LYS A 279 -17.32 16.82 6.37
C LYS A 279 -17.11 15.32 6.33
N VAL A 280 -16.94 14.76 5.13
CA VAL A 280 -16.67 13.34 4.94
C VAL A 280 -15.41 13.16 4.10
N TYR A 281 -14.44 12.45 4.66
CA TYR A 281 -13.24 11.97 3.96
C TYR A 281 -13.32 10.45 3.81
N ALA A 282 -12.71 9.90 2.77
CA ALA A 282 -12.48 8.47 2.66
C ALA A 282 -10.98 8.23 2.49
N ILE A 283 -10.40 7.33 3.28
CA ILE A 283 -9.00 6.97 3.22
C ILE A 283 -8.89 5.45 3.06
N LEU A 284 -8.30 5.01 1.95
CA LEU A 284 -8.25 3.60 1.58
C LEU A 284 -6.85 3.27 1.08
N THR A 285 -6.37 2.07 1.37
CA THR A 285 -5.02 1.69 0.94
C THR A 285 -4.98 1.49 -0.58
N HIS A 286 -5.89 0.70 -1.13
CA HIS A 286 -5.85 0.31 -2.55
C HIS A 286 -6.99 0.97 -3.35
N GLY A 287 -6.66 2.01 -4.12
CA GLY A 287 -7.58 2.67 -5.05
C GLY A 287 -7.69 1.93 -6.38
N ILE A 288 -8.56 0.91 -6.47
CA ILE A 288 -8.76 0.14 -7.70
C ILE A 288 -9.59 0.95 -8.70
N PHE A 289 -10.67 1.58 -8.22
CA PHE A 289 -11.56 2.48 -8.95
C PHE A 289 -12.11 1.93 -10.27
N SER A 290 -12.62 0.69 -10.23
CA SER A 290 -13.21 0.04 -11.41
C SER A 290 -14.57 0.59 -11.79
N GLY A 291 -14.89 0.50 -13.09
CA GLY A 291 -16.22 0.79 -13.64
C GLY A 291 -16.70 2.21 -13.30
N PRO A 292 -17.84 2.39 -12.61
CA PRO A 292 -18.44 3.71 -12.36
C PRO A 292 -17.80 4.45 -11.16
N ALA A 293 -16.67 3.99 -10.60
CA ALA A 293 -16.10 4.52 -9.35
C ALA A 293 -15.82 6.03 -9.44
N ILE A 294 -15.15 6.48 -10.49
CA ILE A 294 -14.79 7.89 -10.69
C ILE A 294 -16.02 8.78 -10.77
N SER A 295 -17.03 8.38 -11.54
CA SER A 295 -18.30 9.12 -11.62
C SER A 295 -19.00 9.20 -10.27
N ARG A 296 -19.01 8.10 -9.51
CA ARG A 296 -19.60 8.05 -8.16
C ARG A 296 -18.90 8.98 -7.19
N ILE A 297 -17.55 8.99 -7.17
CA ILE A 297 -16.76 9.86 -6.29
C ILE A 297 -16.98 11.34 -6.66
N ASN A 298 -16.98 11.69 -7.95
CA ASN A 298 -17.20 13.05 -8.39
C ASN A 298 -18.56 13.61 -7.92
N ASN A 299 -19.60 12.76 -7.92
CA ASN A 299 -20.96 13.15 -7.52
C ASN A 299 -21.24 12.99 -6.02
N ALA A 300 -20.37 12.36 -5.25
CA ALA A 300 -20.56 12.13 -3.83
C ALA A 300 -20.12 13.33 -2.98
N CYS A 301 -20.53 13.32 -1.72
CA CYS A 301 -20.29 14.39 -0.73
C CYS A 301 -18.88 14.39 -0.12
N PHE A 302 -17.91 13.65 -0.70
CA PHE A 302 -16.54 13.63 -0.19
C PHE A 302 -15.82 14.97 -0.36
N GLU A 303 -15.13 15.41 0.70
CA GLU A 303 -14.11 16.47 0.62
C GLU A 303 -12.87 15.96 -0.14
N ALA A 304 -12.39 14.75 0.23
CA ALA A 304 -11.35 14.04 -0.49
C ALA A 304 -11.51 12.53 -0.34
N VAL A 305 -11.06 11.80 -1.37
CA VAL A 305 -10.85 10.34 -1.34
C VAL A 305 -9.36 10.09 -1.47
N VAL A 306 -8.76 9.59 -0.41
CA VAL A 306 -7.31 9.45 -0.28
C VAL A 306 -6.94 7.99 -0.43
N VAL A 307 -5.99 7.69 -1.29
CA VAL A 307 -5.49 6.33 -1.53
C VAL A 307 -3.97 6.32 -1.52
N THR A 308 -3.37 5.14 -1.50
CA THR A 308 -1.93 5.03 -1.64
C THR A 308 -1.53 4.74 -3.09
N ASN A 309 -0.25 4.93 -3.42
CA ASN A 309 0.29 4.54 -4.71
C ASN A 309 0.67 3.05 -4.81
N THR A 310 0.03 2.18 -4.04
CA THR A 310 0.12 0.72 -4.25
C THR A 310 -0.41 0.28 -5.63
N ILE A 311 -1.28 1.10 -6.22
CA ILE A 311 -1.81 1.01 -7.58
C ILE A 311 -1.56 2.37 -8.25
N PRO A 312 -1.22 2.44 -9.55
CA PRO A 312 -1.06 3.71 -10.26
C PRO A 312 -2.31 4.58 -10.17
N GLN A 313 -2.15 5.85 -9.78
CA GLN A 313 -3.28 6.78 -9.55
C GLN A 313 -3.32 8.00 -10.50
N ASP A 314 -2.31 8.20 -11.35
CA ASP A 314 -2.20 9.41 -12.18
C ASP A 314 -3.41 9.66 -13.09
N GLY A 315 -3.97 8.59 -13.67
CA GLY A 315 -5.19 8.65 -14.46
C GLY A 315 -6.41 9.06 -13.61
N HIS A 316 -6.59 8.40 -12.47
CA HIS A 316 -7.73 8.64 -11.58
C HIS A 316 -7.71 10.06 -10.99
N MET A 317 -6.54 10.56 -10.58
CA MET A 317 -6.37 11.92 -10.05
C MET A 317 -6.63 12.98 -11.11
N ARG A 318 -6.30 12.73 -12.37
CA ARG A 318 -6.61 13.61 -13.50
C ARG A 318 -8.10 13.71 -13.76
N ASP A 319 -8.82 12.56 -13.65
CA ASP A 319 -10.24 12.45 -13.97
C ASP A 319 -11.13 12.82 -12.76
N CYS A 320 -10.58 12.86 -11.55
CA CYS A 320 -11.27 13.20 -10.32
C CYS A 320 -10.39 14.01 -9.36
N PRO A 321 -10.60 15.35 -9.26
CA PRO A 321 -9.81 16.23 -8.38
C PRO A 321 -9.95 15.92 -6.88
N LYS A 322 -10.99 15.17 -6.48
CA LYS A 322 -11.18 14.75 -5.09
C LYS A 322 -10.22 13.63 -4.67
N ILE A 323 -9.60 12.92 -5.63
CA ILE A 323 -8.66 11.83 -5.35
C ILE A 323 -7.29 12.41 -5.03
N GLN A 324 -6.74 12.00 -3.89
CA GLN A 324 -5.39 12.34 -3.44
C GLN A 324 -4.59 11.06 -3.19
N CYS A 325 -3.27 11.13 -3.35
CA CYS A 325 -2.42 9.96 -3.27
C CYS A 325 -1.35 10.12 -2.19
N ILE A 326 -1.24 9.11 -1.32
CA ILE A 326 -0.15 8.97 -0.33
C ILE A 326 0.95 8.13 -0.97
N ASP A 327 2.17 8.64 -1.01
CA ASP A 327 3.35 7.88 -1.47
C ASP A 327 3.85 6.93 -0.37
N VAL A 328 3.78 5.63 -0.63
CA VAL A 328 4.27 4.57 0.26
C VAL A 328 5.57 3.94 -0.23
N SER A 329 6.21 4.50 -1.25
CA SER A 329 7.48 3.99 -1.80
C SER A 329 8.58 3.90 -0.76
N MET A 330 8.64 4.84 0.21
CA MET A 330 9.57 4.80 1.34
C MET A 330 9.40 3.55 2.20
N MET A 331 8.14 3.15 2.44
CA MET A 331 7.87 1.97 3.27
C MET A 331 8.34 0.69 2.57
N PHE A 332 8.11 0.58 1.26
CA PHE A 332 8.61 -0.55 0.47
C PHE A 332 10.13 -0.54 0.36
N ALA A 333 10.73 0.61 0.08
CA ALA A 333 12.19 0.73 0.01
C ALA A 333 12.86 0.32 1.33
N GLU A 334 12.33 0.79 2.45
CA GLU A 334 12.87 0.43 3.76
C GLU A 334 12.61 -1.04 4.11
N ALA A 335 11.47 -1.62 3.70
CA ALA A 335 11.22 -3.05 3.85
C ALA A 335 12.23 -3.88 3.04
N VAL A 336 12.49 -3.51 1.79
CA VAL A 336 13.52 -4.13 0.93
C VAL A 336 14.90 -4.04 1.59
N ARG A 337 15.31 -2.84 2.04
CA ARG A 337 16.59 -2.62 2.69
C ARG A 337 16.75 -3.48 3.96
N ARG A 338 15.73 -3.50 4.81
CA ARG A 338 15.75 -4.28 6.06
C ARG A 338 15.79 -5.78 5.78
N THR A 339 14.98 -6.25 4.87
CA THR A 339 14.97 -7.67 4.46
C THR A 339 16.31 -8.09 3.89
N HIS A 340 16.94 -7.23 3.06
CA HIS A 340 18.27 -7.49 2.50
C HIS A 340 19.34 -7.61 3.61
N ASN A 341 19.31 -6.69 4.57
CA ASN A 341 20.28 -6.62 5.66
C ASN A 341 19.98 -7.60 6.82
N GLY A 342 18.87 -8.35 6.78
CA GLY A 342 18.44 -9.20 7.89
C GLY A 342 17.93 -8.41 9.10
N GLU A 343 17.46 -7.17 8.90
CA GLU A 343 16.90 -6.32 9.95
C GLU A 343 15.40 -6.57 10.12
N SER A 344 14.88 -6.38 11.33
CA SER A 344 13.44 -6.49 11.59
C SER A 344 12.62 -5.41 10.88
N VAL A 345 11.55 -5.81 10.18
CA VAL A 345 10.59 -4.90 9.56
C VAL A 345 9.55 -4.33 10.54
N SER A 346 9.55 -4.78 11.81
CA SER A 346 8.55 -4.38 12.82
C SER A 346 8.49 -2.87 13.05
N TYR A 347 9.58 -2.15 12.81
CA TYR A 347 9.63 -0.69 12.87
C TYR A 347 8.59 -0.04 11.95
N LEU A 348 8.37 -0.62 10.76
CA LEU A 348 7.47 -0.09 9.74
C LEU A 348 5.98 -0.26 10.10
N PHE A 349 5.65 -1.10 11.06
CA PHE A 349 4.26 -1.26 11.52
C PHE A 349 3.76 -0.07 12.36
N SER A 350 4.68 0.76 12.86
CA SER A 350 4.36 1.89 13.73
C SER A 350 4.87 3.23 13.20
N ASN A 351 5.82 3.23 12.28
CA ASN A 351 6.54 4.43 11.85
C ASN A 351 6.60 4.54 10.32
N VAL A 352 6.51 5.77 9.83
CA VAL A 352 6.87 6.10 8.44
C VAL A 352 8.37 6.37 8.43
N PRO A 353 9.15 5.70 7.56
CA PRO A 353 10.57 6.04 7.38
C PRO A 353 10.72 7.45 6.80
N TYR A 354 11.84 8.11 7.11
CA TYR A 354 12.17 9.47 6.65
C TYR A 354 12.82 9.47 5.27
#